data_503d9b499f7894309f43f6f0620e3190
#
_entry.id   503d9b499f7894309f43f6f0620e3190
#
_cell.length_a   1.000
_cell.length_b   1.000
_cell.length_c   1.000
_cell.angle_alpha   90.00
_cell.angle_beta   90.00
_cell.angle_gamma   90.00
#
_symmetry.space_group_name_H-M   'P 1'
#
loop_
_entity.id
_entity.type
_entity.pdbx_description
1 polymer ?
#
loop_
_entity_poly.entity_id
_entity_poly.type
_entity_poly.pdbx_seq_one_letter_code
_entity_poly.pdbx_strand_id
1 'polypeptide(L)'
;MREIIEQFIEQIEDDQKLSQNTKSGYKGDLNDLIDYVIKIKSQITDLNQSWVKSYLQHLEGTNKERNSYNRRASTFRIFLKYLYKNNLAPTNYSLIVDNLSTFYKSQEDELQIDEMKKIIEDTQLRSDHRLILLLIGKLSLTATQIVSLNTHQLDFETKILNLSDTQKIELPHQIFVLLREYLLDIRVNIEGANENLSLFLNEKGKTLTELDIYKLIKKLSTALSLEGKLTTRSLKKLSDKETTNDILSIQREIYSIISPT
;
A
#
# COMPACT_ATOMS: atom_id res chain seq x y z
N MET A 1 12.21 -29.21 -5.68
CA MET A 1 12.06 -27.77 -5.36
C MET A 1 10.76 -27.20 -5.89
N ARG A 2 10.47 -27.27 -7.19
CA ARG A 2 9.22 -26.71 -7.76
C ARG A 2 7.97 -27.27 -7.09
N GLU A 3 7.88 -28.59 -6.97
CA GLU A 3 6.77 -29.27 -6.31
C GLU A 3 6.57 -28.81 -4.85
N ILE A 4 7.65 -28.64 -4.09
CA ILE A 4 7.61 -28.14 -2.71
C ILE A 4 7.10 -26.69 -2.67
N ILE A 5 7.45 -25.87 -3.65
CA ILE A 5 6.97 -24.49 -3.76
C ILE A 5 5.49 -24.46 -4.13
N GLU A 6 5.02 -25.32 -5.01
CA GLU A 6 3.60 -25.45 -5.36
C GLU A 6 2.77 -25.85 -4.13
N GLN A 7 3.19 -26.87 -3.40
CA GLN A 7 2.56 -27.28 -2.13
C GLN A 7 2.56 -26.15 -1.09
N PHE A 8 3.63 -25.39 -0.99
CA PHE A 8 3.69 -24.23 -0.12
C PHE A 8 2.66 -23.15 -0.49
N ILE A 9 2.53 -22.84 -1.78
CA ILE A 9 1.56 -21.85 -2.27
C ILE A 9 0.13 -22.32 -1.98
N GLU A 10 -0.20 -23.58 -2.24
CA GLU A 10 -1.50 -24.18 -1.95
C GLU A 10 -1.81 -24.12 -0.45
N GLN A 11 -0.90 -24.52 0.41
CA GLN A 11 -1.12 -24.49 1.86
C GLN A 11 -1.33 -23.07 2.41
N ILE A 12 -0.59 -22.07 1.93
CA ILE A 12 -0.80 -20.68 2.35
C ILE A 12 -2.14 -20.12 1.84
N GLU A 13 -2.62 -20.59 0.70
CA GLU A 13 -3.93 -20.22 0.16
C GLU A 13 -5.05 -20.64 1.11
N ASP A 14 -4.97 -21.85 1.62
CA ASP A 14 -5.96 -22.41 2.54
C ASP A 14 -5.91 -21.73 3.92
N ASP A 15 -4.70 -21.47 4.44
CA ASP A 15 -4.50 -20.94 5.78
C ASP A 15 -4.82 -19.44 5.93
N GLN A 16 -4.63 -18.60 4.90
CA GLN A 16 -4.60 -17.14 5.05
C GLN A 16 -5.54 -16.32 4.14
N LYS A 17 -6.35 -16.94 3.30
CA LYS A 17 -7.22 -16.23 2.32
C LYS A 17 -6.50 -15.10 1.58
N LEU A 18 -5.30 -15.37 1.07
CA LEU A 18 -4.43 -14.38 0.44
C LEU A 18 -5.04 -13.79 -0.83
N SER A 19 -4.78 -12.49 -1.05
CA SER A 19 -5.15 -11.83 -2.31
C SER A 19 -4.37 -12.43 -3.50
N GLN A 20 -4.96 -12.39 -4.71
CA GLN A 20 -4.30 -12.86 -5.94
C GLN A 20 -2.95 -12.17 -6.19
N ASN A 21 -2.84 -10.88 -5.84
CA ASN A 21 -1.60 -10.13 -5.95
C ASN A 21 -0.51 -10.67 -5.01
N THR A 22 -0.88 -11.05 -3.80
CA THR A 22 0.05 -11.64 -2.82
C THR A 22 0.54 -13.01 -3.30
N LYS A 23 -0.36 -13.85 -3.83
CA LYS A 23 -0.04 -15.17 -4.39
C LYS A 23 0.94 -15.05 -5.56
N SER A 24 0.62 -14.18 -6.52
CA SER A 24 1.50 -13.89 -7.67
C SER A 24 2.86 -13.36 -7.23
N GLY A 25 2.89 -12.53 -6.19
CA GLY A 25 4.11 -12.03 -5.57
C GLY A 25 4.97 -13.14 -5.00
N TYR A 26 4.40 -14.02 -4.17
CA TYR A 26 5.12 -15.17 -3.60
C TYR A 26 5.64 -16.12 -4.69
N LYS A 27 4.80 -16.42 -5.69
CA LYS A 27 5.21 -17.30 -6.81
C LYS A 27 6.36 -16.69 -7.60
N GLY A 28 6.32 -15.39 -7.88
CA GLY A 28 7.42 -14.68 -8.55
C GLY A 28 8.72 -14.70 -7.73
N ASP A 29 8.64 -14.41 -6.43
CA ASP A 29 9.81 -14.40 -5.54
C ASP A 29 10.44 -15.78 -5.40
N LEU A 30 9.64 -16.85 -5.33
CA LEU A 30 10.13 -18.20 -5.20
C LEU A 30 10.65 -18.77 -6.52
N ASN A 31 10.20 -18.27 -7.67
CA ASN A 31 10.84 -18.59 -8.95
C ASN A 31 12.28 -18.06 -9.01
N ASP A 32 12.55 -16.87 -8.46
CA ASP A 32 13.92 -16.37 -8.35
C ASP A 32 14.79 -17.28 -7.46
N LEU A 33 14.20 -17.86 -6.40
CA LEU A 33 14.87 -18.85 -5.57
C LEU A 33 15.20 -20.12 -6.37
N ILE A 34 14.27 -20.61 -7.19
CA ILE A 34 14.51 -21.77 -8.08
C ILE A 34 15.69 -21.48 -9.02
N ASP A 35 15.69 -20.31 -9.67
CA ASP A 35 16.75 -19.93 -10.60
C ASP A 35 18.12 -19.85 -9.90
N TYR A 36 18.15 -19.31 -8.67
CA TYR A 36 19.36 -19.31 -7.86
C TYR A 36 19.86 -20.75 -7.56
N VAL A 37 18.96 -21.63 -7.12
CA VAL A 37 19.29 -23.04 -6.79
C VAL A 37 19.84 -23.78 -7.99
N ILE A 38 19.23 -23.58 -9.17
CA ILE A 38 19.71 -24.16 -10.44
C ILE A 38 21.11 -23.63 -10.77
N LYS A 39 21.32 -22.33 -10.63
CA LYS A 39 22.59 -21.65 -10.93
C LYS A 39 23.74 -22.20 -10.09
N ILE A 40 23.53 -22.42 -8.79
CA ILE A 40 24.55 -22.96 -7.89
C ILE A 40 24.61 -24.48 -7.87
N LYS A 41 23.78 -25.16 -8.69
CA LYS A 41 23.69 -26.62 -8.75
C LYS A 41 23.44 -27.28 -7.39
N SER A 42 22.64 -26.68 -6.54
CA SER A 42 22.30 -27.15 -5.20
C SER A 42 20.90 -27.78 -5.17
N GLN A 43 20.58 -28.43 -4.06
CA GLN A 43 19.27 -29.03 -3.78
C GLN A 43 18.71 -28.49 -2.47
N ILE A 44 17.41 -28.70 -2.22
CA ILE A 44 16.79 -28.29 -0.94
C ILE A 44 17.38 -29.05 0.25
N THR A 45 17.88 -30.25 0.02
CA THR A 45 18.56 -31.07 1.01
C THR A 45 19.89 -30.48 1.50
N ASP A 46 20.48 -29.56 0.71
CA ASP A 46 21.73 -28.87 1.04
C ASP A 46 21.47 -27.66 1.96
N LEU A 47 20.20 -27.41 2.28
CA LEU A 47 19.79 -26.25 3.10
C LEU A 47 20.47 -26.27 4.47
N ASN A 48 21.28 -25.26 4.70
CA ASN A 48 21.97 -25.00 5.96
C ASN A 48 22.15 -23.49 6.17
N GLN A 49 22.72 -23.10 7.29
CA GLN A 49 22.91 -21.68 7.63
C GLN A 49 23.72 -20.90 6.57
N SER A 50 24.79 -21.49 6.05
CA SER A 50 25.65 -20.86 5.03
C SER A 50 24.89 -20.69 3.71
N TRP A 51 24.09 -21.68 3.32
CA TRP A 51 23.25 -21.61 2.15
C TRP A 51 22.22 -20.46 2.24
N VAL A 52 21.54 -20.33 3.37
CA VAL A 52 20.58 -19.23 3.61
C VAL A 52 21.25 -17.86 3.51
N LYS A 53 22.43 -17.71 4.13
CA LYS A 53 23.20 -16.45 4.04
C LYS A 53 23.63 -16.14 2.61
N SER A 54 24.09 -17.15 1.85
CA SER A 54 24.49 -16.99 0.45
C SER A 54 23.33 -16.55 -0.44
N TYR A 55 22.12 -17.06 -0.22
CA TYR A 55 20.95 -16.61 -0.96
C TYR A 55 20.58 -15.15 -0.62
N LEU A 56 20.64 -14.75 0.65
CA LEU A 56 20.38 -13.37 1.04
C LEU A 56 21.40 -12.40 0.44
N GLN A 57 22.69 -12.79 0.39
CA GLN A 57 23.73 -12.01 -0.31
C GLN A 57 23.45 -11.93 -1.82
N HIS A 58 22.99 -13.01 -2.43
CA HIS A 58 22.56 -13.00 -3.83
C HIS A 58 21.40 -12.03 -4.06
N LEU A 59 20.38 -12.04 -3.19
CA LEU A 59 19.27 -11.08 -3.26
C LEU A 59 19.75 -9.64 -3.12
N GLU A 60 20.71 -9.36 -2.25
CA GLU A 60 21.30 -8.03 -2.06
C GLU A 60 22.03 -7.57 -3.34
N GLY A 61 22.79 -8.43 -3.95
CA GLY A 61 23.53 -8.12 -5.18
C GLY A 61 22.65 -7.97 -6.44
N THR A 62 21.47 -8.60 -6.47
CA THR A 62 20.59 -8.59 -7.64
C THR A 62 19.47 -7.55 -7.54
N ASN A 63 19.10 -7.12 -6.33
CA ASN A 63 18.02 -6.17 -6.12
C ASN A 63 18.58 -4.75 -5.87
N LYS A 64 18.45 -3.88 -6.87
CA LYS A 64 18.84 -2.48 -6.77
C LYS A 64 17.93 -1.68 -5.82
N GLU A 65 16.69 -2.13 -5.62
CA GLU A 65 15.69 -1.47 -4.77
C GLU A 65 15.48 -2.23 -3.46
N ARG A 66 15.60 -1.52 -2.34
CA ARG A 66 15.42 -2.06 -0.98
C ARG A 66 14.08 -2.76 -0.78
N ASN A 67 13.00 -2.20 -1.33
CA ASN A 67 11.66 -2.76 -1.18
C ASN A 67 11.55 -4.13 -1.85
N SER A 68 12.19 -4.31 -3.00
CA SER A 68 12.24 -5.61 -3.70
C SER A 68 13.03 -6.64 -2.91
N TYR A 69 14.16 -6.25 -2.32
CA TYR A 69 14.94 -7.12 -1.43
C TYR A 69 14.10 -7.53 -0.20
N ASN A 70 13.52 -6.56 0.52
CA ASN A 70 12.74 -6.83 1.74
C ASN A 70 11.54 -7.75 1.46
N ARG A 71 10.84 -7.56 0.34
CA ARG A 71 9.72 -8.40 -0.07
C ARG A 71 10.19 -9.84 -0.32
N ARG A 72 11.24 -10.05 -1.11
CA ARG A 72 11.80 -11.37 -1.43
C ARG A 72 12.35 -12.07 -0.18
N ALA A 73 13.07 -11.36 0.67
CA ALA A 73 13.56 -11.88 1.94
C ALA A 73 12.41 -12.29 2.87
N SER A 74 11.32 -11.52 2.92
CA SER A 74 10.13 -11.87 3.68
C SER A 74 9.43 -13.12 3.15
N THR A 75 9.27 -13.25 1.81
CA THR A 75 8.73 -14.45 1.18
C THR A 75 9.61 -15.67 1.48
N PHE A 76 10.92 -15.54 1.35
CA PHE A 76 11.87 -16.60 1.67
C PHE A 76 11.78 -17.02 3.14
N ARG A 77 11.66 -16.06 4.07
CA ARG A 77 11.48 -16.35 5.49
C ARG A 77 10.24 -17.21 5.77
N ILE A 78 9.11 -16.87 5.12
CA ILE A 78 7.86 -17.62 5.29
C ILE A 78 8.02 -19.04 4.73
N PHE A 79 8.69 -19.15 3.58
CA PHE A 79 9.01 -20.46 2.98
C PHE A 79 9.91 -21.31 3.88
N LEU A 80 10.95 -20.74 4.51
CA LEU A 80 11.80 -21.47 5.48
C LEU A 80 11.00 -21.95 6.70
N LYS A 81 10.04 -21.15 7.19
CA LYS A 81 9.12 -21.59 8.26
C LYS A 81 8.26 -22.77 7.83
N TYR A 82 7.76 -22.73 6.59
CA TYR A 82 6.99 -23.81 6.00
C TYR A 82 7.83 -25.11 5.93
N LEU A 83 9.06 -25.03 5.41
CA LEU A 83 9.95 -26.17 5.32
C LEU A 83 10.19 -26.84 6.70
N TYR A 84 10.42 -26.02 7.72
CA TYR A 84 10.62 -26.52 9.08
C TYR A 84 9.34 -27.16 9.66
N LYS A 85 8.18 -26.53 9.49
CA LYS A 85 6.90 -27.05 9.97
C LYS A 85 6.52 -28.40 9.35
N ASN A 86 6.89 -28.61 8.09
CA ASN A 86 6.61 -29.82 7.35
C ASN A 86 7.75 -30.85 7.39
N ASN A 87 8.71 -30.71 8.31
CA ASN A 87 9.87 -31.60 8.46
C ASN A 87 10.74 -31.75 7.20
N LEU A 88 10.70 -30.74 6.30
CA LEU A 88 11.53 -30.66 5.09
C LEU A 88 12.87 -29.95 5.35
N ALA A 89 13.06 -29.38 6.54
CA ALA A 89 14.31 -28.80 7.00
C ALA A 89 14.57 -29.21 8.46
N PRO A 90 15.83 -29.57 8.83
CA PRO A 90 16.16 -30.05 10.17
C PRO A 90 16.11 -28.93 11.24
N THR A 91 16.19 -27.70 10.83
CA THR A 91 16.25 -26.52 11.71
C THR A 91 15.41 -25.38 11.14
N ASN A 92 14.85 -24.55 12.02
CA ASN A 92 14.15 -23.34 11.61
C ASN A 92 15.13 -22.23 11.22
N TYR A 93 15.53 -22.21 9.95
CA TYR A 93 16.46 -21.21 9.42
C TYR A 93 15.83 -19.83 9.21
N SER A 94 14.52 -19.66 9.38
CA SER A 94 13.86 -18.33 9.22
C SER A 94 14.41 -17.28 10.18
N LEU A 95 14.90 -17.67 11.35
CA LEU A 95 15.50 -16.78 12.33
C LEU A 95 16.76 -16.05 11.82
N ILE A 96 17.47 -16.65 10.85
CA ILE A 96 18.62 -16.02 10.20
C ILE A 96 18.16 -14.81 9.38
N VAL A 97 17.01 -14.94 8.70
CA VAL A 97 16.43 -13.84 7.90
C VAL A 97 15.93 -12.73 8.81
N ASP A 98 15.29 -13.05 9.93
CA ASP A 98 14.82 -12.06 10.91
C ASP A 98 15.97 -11.18 11.44
N ASN A 99 17.13 -11.77 11.72
CA ASN A 99 18.30 -11.05 12.22
C ASN A 99 18.95 -10.15 11.16
N LEU A 100 18.83 -10.46 9.87
CA LEU A 100 19.45 -9.71 8.77
C LEU A 100 18.50 -8.64 8.20
N SER A 101 17.19 -8.84 8.26
CA SER A 101 16.19 -7.92 7.69
C SER A 101 16.06 -6.58 8.45
N THR A 102 16.59 -6.49 9.67
CA THR A 102 16.56 -5.26 10.48
C THR A 102 17.49 -4.15 9.95
N PHE A 103 18.42 -4.45 9.03
CA PHE A 103 19.38 -3.49 8.50
C PHE A 103 18.80 -2.52 7.44
N TYR A 104 17.60 -2.78 6.90
CA TYR A 104 17.04 -1.99 5.81
C TYR A 104 15.77 -1.21 6.20
N LYS A 105 15.79 -0.53 7.35
CA LYS A 105 14.83 0.56 7.55
C LYS A 105 15.21 1.70 6.61
N SER A 106 14.40 1.91 5.57
CA SER A 106 14.52 3.11 4.74
C SER A 106 14.31 4.33 5.64
N GLN A 107 15.28 5.24 5.68
CA GLN A 107 15.00 6.63 5.99
C GLN A 107 14.23 7.18 4.78
N GLU A 108 12.92 6.92 4.75
CA GLU A 108 12.05 7.64 3.82
C GLU A 108 11.92 9.05 4.38
N ASP A 109 12.30 10.04 3.58
CA ASP A 109 11.94 11.43 3.86
C ASP A 109 10.43 11.49 3.98
N GLU A 110 9.91 11.78 5.16
CA GLU A 110 8.47 11.79 5.40
C GLU A 110 7.86 13.08 4.86
N LEU A 111 6.75 12.94 4.14
CA LEU A 111 5.91 14.07 3.75
C LEU A 111 5.42 14.79 5.02
N GLN A 112 5.57 16.12 5.06
CA GLN A 112 5.12 16.94 6.18
C GLN A 112 3.71 17.49 5.94
N ILE A 113 2.99 17.78 7.02
CA ILE A 113 1.61 18.31 6.95
C ILE A 113 1.57 19.63 6.16
N ASP A 114 2.56 20.50 6.34
CA ASP A 114 2.63 21.79 5.63
C ASP A 114 2.93 21.62 4.13
N GLU A 115 3.71 20.60 3.74
CA GLU A 115 3.92 20.25 2.33
C GLU A 115 2.59 19.79 1.71
N MET A 116 1.83 18.95 2.42
CA MET A 116 0.53 18.49 1.95
C MET A 116 -0.50 19.63 1.84
N LYS A 117 -0.53 20.56 2.79
CA LYS A 117 -1.39 21.77 2.72
C LYS A 117 -1.09 22.57 1.47
N LYS A 118 0.18 22.86 1.17
CA LYS A 118 0.59 23.57 -0.05
C LYS A 118 0.13 22.87 -1.32
N ILE A 119 0.22 21.53 -1.37
CA ILE A 119 -0.26 20.75 -2.52
C ILE A 119 -1.77 20.89 -2.71
N ILE A 120 -2.53 20.84 -1.61
CA ILE A 120 -4.00 20.93 -1.65
C ILE A 120 -4.48 22.36 -1.98
N GLU A 121 -3.76 23.37 -1.54
CA GLU A 121 -4.06 24.77 -1.79
C GLU A 121 -3.61 25.25 -3.17
N ASP A 122 -2.80 24.45 -3.88
CA ASP A 122 -2.36 24.79 -5.22
C ASP A 122 -3.56 24.86 -6.19
N THR A 123 -3.87 26.07 -6.65
CA THR A 123 -4.98 26.34 -7.56
C THR A 123 -4.79 25.75 -8.96
N GLN A 124 -3.55 25.41 -9.35
CA GLN A 124 -3.24 24.74 -10.61
C GLN A 124 -3.55 23.25 -10.57
N LEU A 125 -3.70 22.68 -9.38
CA LEU A 125 -4.05 21.26 -9.24
C LEU A 125 -5.53 21.04 -9.54
N ARG A 126 -5.84 20.17 -10.50
CA ARG A 126 -7.22 19.78 -10.84
C ARG A 126 -7.96 19.28 -9.61
N SER A 127 -9.24 19.58 -9.48
CA SER A 127 -10.07 19.22 -8.32
C SER A 127 -10.18 17.70 -8.13
N ASP A 128 -10.25 16.92 -9.21
CA ASP A 128 -10.28 15.44 -9.12
C ASP A 128 -8.96 14.87 -8.58
N HIS A 129 -7.82 15.43 -8.96
CA HIS A 129 -6.51 15.03 -8.43
C HIS A 129 -6.39 15.39 -6.95
N ARG A 130 -6.81 16.59 -6.58
CA ARG A 130 -6.87 17.06 -5.18
C ARG A 130 -7.76 16.16 -4.34
N LEU A 131 -8.93 15.80 -4.86
CA LEU A 131 -9.87 14.88 -4.22
C LEU A 131 -9.22 13.52 -3.92
N ILE A 132 -8.55 12.90 -4.89
CA ILE A 132 -7.86 11.62 -4.70
C ILE A 132 -6.79 11.71 -3.59
N LEU A 133 -5.99 12.79 -3.58
CA LEU A 133 -4.99 12.99 -2.53
C LEU A 133 -5.63 13.12 -1.14
N LEU A 134 -6.75 13.82 -1.03
CA LEU A 134 -7.49 13.97 0.23
C LEU A 134 -8.15 12.67 0.69
N LEU A 135 -8.71 11.89 -0.22
CA LEU A 135 -9.27 10.57 0.10
C LEU A 135 -8.21 9.65 0.70
N ILE A 136 -6.99 9.69 0.16
CA ILE A 136 -5.86 8.90 0.69
C ILE A 136 -5.33 9.52 2.00
N GLY A 137 -5.05 10.83 2.00
CA GLY A 137 -4.32 11.51 3.06
C GLY A 137 -5.16 11.83 4.29
N LYS A 138 -6.47 12.08 4.15
CA LYS A 138 -7.36 12.40 5.28
C LYS A 138 -8.28 11.24 5.68
N LEU A 139 -8.76 10.48 4.71
CA LEU A 139 -9.66 9.34 4.99
C LEU A 139 -8.93 7.99 5.01
N SER A 140 -7.62 7.97 4.83
CA SER A 140 -6.79 6.75 4.80
C SER A 140 -7.26 5.69 3.80
N LEU A 141 -8.03 6.09 2.75
CA LEU A 141 -8.49 5.14 1.76
C LEU A 141 -7.31 4.57 0.95
N THR A 142 -7.37 3.27 0.68
CA THR A 142 -6.42 2.62 -0.23
C THR A 142 -6.78 2.92 -1.69
N ALA A 143 -5.82 2.82 -2.60
CA ALA A 143 -6.09 2.93 -4.03
C ALA A 143 -7.15 1.91 -4.48
N THR A 144 -7.09 0.67 -3.97
CA THR A 144 -8.10 -0.38 -4.21
C THR A 144 -9.50 0.06 -3.80
N GLN A 145 -9.66 0.65 -2.60
CA GLN A 145 -10.95 1.16 -2.14
C GLN A 145 -11.45 2.29 -3.05
N ILE A 146 -10.59 3.25 -3.40
CA ILE A 146 -10.96 4.39 -4.25
C ILE A 146 -11.45 3.93 -5.62
N VAL A 147 -10.74 2.99 -6.28
CA VAL A 147 -11.14 2.51 -7.62
C VAL A 147 -12.38 1.61 -7.59
N SER A 148 -12.69 1.02 -6.45
CA SER A 148 -13.91 0.20 -6.27
C SER A 148 -15.17 1.01 -5.94
N LEU A 149 -15.03 2.32 -5.65
CA LEU A 149 -16.19 3.16 -5.33
C LEU A 149 -17.13 3.32 -6.51
N ASN A 150 -18.42 3.26 -6.23
CA ASN A 150 -19.49 3.50 -7.18
C ASN A 150 -20.30 4.75 -6.80
N THR A 151 -20.98 5.35 -7.77
CA THR A 151 -21.74 6.59 -7.57
C THR A 151 -22.86 6.45 -6.55
N HIS A 152 -23.52 5.27 -6.47
CA HIS A 152 -24.61 4.98 -5.54
C HIS A 152 -24.16 4.80 -4.08
N GLN A 153 -22.85 4.71 -3.82
CA GLN A 153 -22.32 4.59 -2.46
C GLN A 153 -22.23 5.95 -1.75
N LEU A 154 -22.41 7.05 -2.48
CA LEU A 154 -22.44 8.39 -1.91
C LEU A 154 -23.87 8.82 -1.60
N ASP A 155 -24.13 9.11 -0.34
CA ASP A 155 -25.35 9.76 0.11
C ASP A 155 -25.10 11.29 0.21
N PHE A 156 -25.75 12.06 -0.66
CA PHE A 156 -25.61 13.51 -0.71
C PHE A 156 -26.31 14.24 0.43
N GLU A 157 -27.39 13.67 0.98
CA GLU A 157 -28.15 14.32 2.06
C GLU A 157 -27.41 14.20 3.39
N THR A 158 -26.91 13.00 3.69
CA THR A 158 -26.20 12.72 4.94
C THR A 158 -24.69 12.96 4.83
N LYS A 159 -24.16 13.19 3.63
CA LYS A 159 -22.71 13.31 3.33
C LYS A 159 -21.92 12.06 3.75
N ILE A 160 -22.54 10.89 3.63
CA ILE A 160 -21.93 9.62 3.98
C ILE A 160 -21.46 8.90 2.73
N LEU A 161 -20.23 8.38 2.78
CA LEU A 161 -19.66 7.48 1.80
C LEU A 161 -19.71 6.04 2.37
N ASN A 162 -20.48 5.18 1.74
CA ASN A 162 -20.63 3.78 2.12
C ASN A 162 -19.53 2.95 1.43
N LEU A 163 -18.49 2.56 2.15
CA LEU A 163 -17.41 1.71 1.59
C LEU A 163 -17.84 0.24 1.48
N SER A 164 -18.67 -0.20 2.41
CA SER A 164 -19.29 -1.53 2.46
C SER A 164 -20.57 -1.47 3.32
N ASP A 165 -21.27 -2.58 3.45
CA ASP A 165 -22.48 -2.67 4.31
C ASP A 165 -22.20 -2.31 5.78
N THR A 166 -20.97 -2.53 6.23
CA THR A 166 -20.55 -2.30 7.63
C THR A 166 -19.64 -1.08 7.83
N GLN A 167 -19.08 -0.52 6.76
CA GLN A 167 -18.12 0.57 6.83
C GLN A 167 -18.66 1.82 6.14
N LYS A 168 -18.96 2.84 6.94
CA LYS A 168 -19.44 4.14 6.49
C LYS A 168 -18.50 5.24 6.97
N ILE A 169 -18.29 6.24 6.13
CA ILE A 169 -17.44 7.40 6.45
C ILE A 169 -18.25 8.66 6.24
N GLU A 170 -18.35 9.48 7.27
CA GLU A 170 -18.83 10.86 7.14
C GLU A 170 -17.76 11.71 6.44
N LEU A 171 -18.16 12.38 5.35
CA LEU A 171 -17.24 13.15 4.55
C LEU A 171 -17.02 14.54 5.16
N PRO A 172 -15.76 14.91 5.47
CA PRO A 172 -15.43 16.30 5.82
C PRO A 172 -15.92 17.26 4.72
N HIS A 173 -16.38 18.45 5.14
CA HIS A 173 -16.97 19.43 4.22
C HIS A 173 -16.13 19.70 2.97
N GLN A 174 -14.83 19.87 3.12
CA GLN A 174 -13.90 20.11 2.01
C GLN A 174 -13.91 18.97 0.98
N ILE A 175 -13.90 17.71 1.45
CA ILE A 175 -13.92 16.54 0.56
C ILE A 175 -15.26 16.42 -0.13
N PHE A 176 -16.35 16.67 0.59
CA PHE A 176 -17.70 16.65 0.02
C PHE A 176 -17.88 17.67 -1.09
N VAL A 177 -17.39 18.90 -0.90
CA VAL A 177 -17.43 19.96 -1.92
C VAL A 177 -16.66 19.56 -3.17
N LEU A 178 -15.44 19.06 -3.04
CA LEU A 178 -14.63 18.61 -4.17
C LEU A 178 -15.25 17.39 -4.88
N LEU A 179 -15.87 16.48 -4.13
CA LEU A 179 -16.54 15.32 -4.70
C LEU A 179 -17.77 15.73 -5.52
N ARG A 180 -18.54 16.71 -5.02
CA ARG A 180 -19.67 17.29 -5.72
C ARG A 180 -19.21 18.00 -7.01
N GLU A 181 -18.18 18.82 -6.93
CA GLU A 181 -17.54 19.48 -8.08
C GLU A 181 -17.08 18.46 -9.12
N TYR A 182 -16.39 17.42 -8.68
CA TYR A 182 -15.98 16.34 -9.58
C TYR A 182 -17.15 15.70 -10.33
N LEU A 183 -18.23 15.39 -9.61
CA LEU A 183 -19.39 14.71 -10.19
C LEU A 183 -20.16 15.60 -11.16
N LEU A 184 -20.33 16.89 -10.84
CA LEU A 184 -21.19 17.81 -11.60
C LEU A 184 -20.44 18.53 -12.74
N ASP A 185 -19.14 18.80 -12.55
CA ASP A 185 -18.40 19.65 -13.48
C ASP A 185 -17.34 18.88 -14.28
N ILE A 186 -16.84 17.77 -13.76
CA ILE A 186 -15.79 16.99 -14.44
C ILE A 186 -16.37 15.69 -14.99
N ARG A 187 -16.91 14.85 -14.11
CA ARG A 187 -17.36 13.50 -14.50
C ARG A 187 -18.46 13.52 -15.54
N VAL A 188 -19.42 14.41 -15.42
CA VAL A 188 -20.54 14.55 -16.38
C VAL A 188 -20.09 14.82 -17.82
N ASN A 189 -18.93 15.47 -17.97
CA ASN A 189 -18.33 15.80 -19.28
C ASN A 189 -17.43 14.69 -19.83
N ILE A 190 -17.26 13.58 -19.13
CA ILE A 190 -16.50 12.43 -19.62
C ILE A 190 -17.43 11.56 -20.48
N GLU A 191 -17.01 11.26 -21.69
CA GLU A 191 -17.76 10.39 -22.61
C GLU A 191 -18.00 9.01 -21.98
N GLY A 192 -19.24 8.52 -22.03
CA GLY A 192 -19.64 7.23 -21.44
C GLY A 192 -19.82 7.24 -19.91
N ALA A 193 -19.67 8.39 -19.24
CA ALA A 193 -19.79 8.47 -17.78
C ALA A 193 -21.15 8.02 -17.26
N ASN A 194 -22.23 8.30 -17.99
CA ASN A 194 -23.60 7.93 -17.56
C ASN A 194 -23.86 6.41 -17.57
N GLU A 195 -23.10 5.67 -18.35
CA GLU A 195 -23.23 4.20 -18.47
C GLU A 195 -22.30 3.48 -17.49
N ASN A 196 -21.36 4.19 -16.86
CA ASN A 196 -20.38 3.62 -15.95
C ASN A 196 -20.74 3.94 -14.50
N LEU A 197 -20.99 2.93 -13.69
CA LEU A 197 -21.34 3.09 -12.28
C LEU A 197 -20.16 3.49 -11.39
N SER A 198 -18.93 3.31 -11.86
CA SER A 198 -17.73 3.67 -11.08
C SER A 198 -17.71 5.16 -10.76
N LEU A 199 -17.36 5.50 -9.52
CA LEU A 199 -17.29 6.88 -9.06
C LEU A 199 -16.19 7.64 -9.82
N PHE A 200 -14.99 7.05 -9.92
CA PHE A 200 -13.85 7.66 -10.58
C PHE A 200 -13.58 7.07 -11.97
N LEU A 201 -13.50 7.94 -12.95
CA LEU A 201 -13.24 7.59 -14.34
C LEU A 201 -11.95 8.26 -14.83
N ASN A 202 -11.27 7.62 -15.75
CA ASN A 202 -10.20 8.25 -16.52
C ASN A 202 -10.79 9.08 -17.68
N GLU A 203 -9.95 9.83 -18.39
CA GLU A 203 -10.35 10.71 -19.50
C GLU A 203 -11.04 9.98 -20.68
N LYS A 204 -10.96 8.65 -20.71
CA LYS A 204 -11.59 7.78 -21.73
C LYS A 204 -12.91 7.15 -21.25
N GLY A 205 -13.48 7.62 -20.16
CA GLY A 205 -14.72 7.08 -19.58
C GLY A 205 -14.60 5.69 -18.95
N LYS A 206 -13.39 5.14 -18.85
CA LYS A 206 -13.16 3.85 -18.20
C LYS A 206 -12.92 4.04 -16.71
N THR A 207 -13.29 3.04 -15.90
CA THR A 207 -12.99 2.99 -14.47
C THR A 207 -11.52 3.28 -14.22
N LEU A 208 -11.24 4.18 -13.28
CA LEU A 208 -9.88 4.47 -12.83
C LEU A 208 -9.24 3.21 -12.24
N THR A 209 -7.97 2.96 -12.51
CA THR A 209 -7.23 1.83 -11.98
C THR A 209 -6.26 2.26 -10.87
N GLU A 210 -5.82 1.30 -10.04
CA GLU A 210 -4.77 1.57 -9.03
C GLU A 210 -3.49 2.10 -9.69
N LEU A 211 -3.17 1.61 -10.89
CA LEU A 211 -2.02 2.08 -11.67
C LEU A 211 -2.18 3.55 -12.08
N ASP A 212 -3.39 4.00 -12.41
CA ASP A 212 -3.65 5.40 -12.76
C ASP A 212 -3.45 6.30 -11.54
N ILE A 213 -3.92 5.88 -10.35
CA ILE A 213 -3.66 6.60 -9.08
C ILE A 213 -2.15 6.66 -8.79
N TYR A 214 -1.44 5.54 -8.96
CA TYR A 214 0.01 5.51 -8.79
C TYR A 214 0.73 6.47 -9.75
N LYS A 215 0.37 6.46 -11.04
CA LYS A 215 0.93 7.36 -12.05
C LYS A 215 0.64 8.82 -11.75
N LEU A 216 -0.59 9.13 -11.29
CA LEU A 216 -0.98 10.47 -10.85
C LEU A 216 -0.06 10.97 -9.73
N ILE A 217 0.06 10.20 -8.64
CA ILE A 217 0.88 10.58 -7.50
C ILE A 217 2.35 10.73 -7.90
N LYS A 218 2.87 9.83 -8.74
CA LYS A 218 4.23 9.91 -9.25
C LYS A 218 4.46 11.17 -10.08
N LYS A 219 3.52 11.52 -10.98
CA LYS A 219 3.57 12.75 -11.78
C LYS A 219 3.57 14.00 -10.91
N LEU A 220 2.70 14.05 -9.89
CA LEU A 220 2.65 15.15 -8.94
C LEU A 220 3.93 15.23 -8.10
N SER A 221 4.45 14.10 -7.65
CA SER A 221 5.71 14.02 -6.89
C SER A 221 6.87 14.65 -7.66
N THR A 222 6.98 14.34 -8.96
CA THR A 222 8.01 14.94 -9.83
C THR A 222 7.76 16.43 -10.09
N ALA A 223 6.51 16.81 -10.39
CA ALA A 223 6.17 18.21 -10.69
C ALA A 223 6.40 19.15 -9.51
N LEU A 224 6.26 18.64 -8.27
CA LEU A 224 6.41 19.40 -7.02
C LEU A 224 7.79 19.22 -6.37
N SER A 225 8.73 18.51 -7.02
CA SER A 225 10.06 18.17 -6.47
C SER A 225 9.98 17.45 -5.11
N LEU A 226 9.03 16.53 -5.00
CA LEU A 226 8.77 15.70 -3.80
C LEU A 226 9.02 14.22 -4.07
N GLU A 227 9.99 13.91 -4.96
CA GLU A 227 10.36 12.53 -5.28
C GLU A 227 10.79 11.77 -4.03
N GLY A 228 10.19 10.59 -3.86
CA GLY A 228 10.38 9.76 -2.68
C GLY A 228 9.55 10.16 -1.45
N LYS A 229 9.11 11.43 -1.34
CA LYS A 229 8.27 11.92 -0.23
C LYS A 229 6.78 11.74 -0.50
N LEU A 230 6.28 12.15 -1.68
CA LEU A 230 4.88 12.04 -2.05
C LEU A 230 4.57 10.65 -2.61
N THR A 231 4.02 9.79 -1.79
CA THR A 231 3.60 8.42 -2.11
C THR A 231 2.25 8.11 -1.47
N THR A 232 1.54 7.07 -1.93
CA THR A 232 0.31 6.62 -1.26
C THR A 232 0.54 6.28 0.21
N ARG A 233 1.70 5.73 0.54
CA ARG A 233 2.08 5.36 1.91
C ARG A 233 2.32 6.57 2.79
N SER A 234 3.07 7.58 2.30
CA SER A 234 3.34 8.80 3.06
C SER A 234 2.07 9.63 3.28
N LEU A 235 1.17 9.68 2.27
CA LEU A 235 -0.14 10.30 2.41
C LEU A 235 -0.98 9.66 3.52
N LYS A 236 -1.04 8.32 3.58
CA LYS A 236 -1.76 7.61 4.67
C LYS A 236 -1.18 7.90 6.05
N LYS A 237 0.15 7.95 6.17
CA LYS A 237 0.80 8.29 7.45
C LYS A 237 0.43 9.68 7.98
N LEU A 238 0.05 10.63 7.10
CA LEU A 238 -0.39 11.96 7.52
C LEU A 238 -1.73 11.92 8.27
N SER A 239 -2.67 11.08 7.83
CA SER A 239 -3.95 10.89 8.53
C SER A 239 -3.73 10.42 9.98
N ASP A 240 -2.82 9.48 10.19
CA ASP A 240 -2.50 8.95 11.51
C ASP A 240 -1.88 10.05 12.41
N LYS A 241 -1.05 10.92 11.84
CA LYS A 241 -0.41 12.04 12.56
C LYS A 241 -1.42 13.16 12.91
N GLU A 242 -2.32 13.52 11.98
CA GLU A 242 -3.36 14.52 12.26
C GLU A 242 -4.27 14.03 13.40
N THR A 243 -4.76 12.79 13.33
CA THR A 243 -5.58 12.21 14.40
C THR A 243 -4.87 12.18 15.75
N THR A 244 -3.58 11.85 15.78
CA THR A 244 -2.79 11.86 17.02
C THR A 244 -2.61 13.27 17.58
N ASN A 245 -2.36 14.26 16.72
CA ASN A 245 -2.22 15.65 17.14
C ASN A 245 -3.54 16.22 17.68
N ASP A 246 -4.67 15.88 17.06
CA ASP A 246 -6.00 16.29 17.52
C ASP A 246 -6.31 15.70 18.90
N ILE A 247 -6.02 14.43 19.13
CA ILE A 247 -6.17 13.77 20.44
C ILE A 247 -5.28 14.43 21.48
N LEU A 248 -4.02 14.72 21.16
CA LEU A 248 -3.09 15.39 22.08
C LEU A 248 -3.50 16.83 22.39
N SER A 249 -4.09 17.54 21.44
CA SER A 249 -4.62 18.91 21.66
C SER A 249 -5.82 18.88 22.60
N ILE A 250 -6.77 17.97 22.37
CA ILE A 250 -7.93 17.74 23.24
C ILE A 250 -7.47 17.34 24.67
N GLN A 251 -6.51 16.45 24.79
CA GLN A 251 -5.97 16.07 26.09
C GLN A 251 -5.33 17.27 26.83
N ARG A 252 -4.58 18.12 26.12
CA ARG A 252 -3.99 19.33 26.70
C ARG A 252 -5.06 20.32 27.17
N GLU A 253 -6.13 20.53 26.39
CA GLU A 253 -7.26 21.36 26.81
C GLU A 253 -7.95 20.79 28.05
N ILE A 254 -8.22 19.50 28.08
CA ILE A 254 -8.81 18.83 29.27
C ILE A 254 -7.90 19.00 30.48
N TYR A 255 -6.59 18.81 30.36
CA TYR A 255 -5.64 19.01 31.45
C TYR A 255 -5.59 20.47 31.92
N SER A 256 -5.71 21.45 31.03
CA SER A 256 -5.75 22.87 31.39
C SER A 256 -7.02 23.26 32.16
N ILE A 257 -8.12 22.55 31.95
CA ILE A 257 -9.40 22.76 32.63
C ILE A 257 -9.42 22.09 34.01
N ILE A 258 -8.76 20.93 34.15
CA ILE A 258 -8.79 20.10 35.39
C ILE A 258 -7.70 20.55 36.38
N SER A 259 -6.63 21.21 35.93
CA SER A 259 -5.54 21.73 36.77
C SER A 259 -5.45 23.26 36.67
N PRO A 260 -6.40 24.00 37.26
CA PRO A 260 -6.23 25.44 37.42
C PRO A 260 -5.12 25.67 38.45
N THR A 261 -4.06 26.38 38.08
CA THR A 261 -3.00 26.89 38.94
C THR A 261 -3.54 27.74 40.08
#